data_41050d68e11011f98252827109803852
#
_entry.id   41050d68e11011f98252827109803852
#
_cell.length_a   1.000
_cell.length_b   1.000
_cell.length_c   1.000
_cell.angle_alpha   90.00
_cell.angle_beta   90.00
_cell.angle_gamma   90.00
#
_symmetry.space_group_name_H-M   'P 1'
#
loop_
_entity.id
_entity.type
_entity.pdbx_description
1 polymer ?
#
loop_
_entity_poly.entity_id
_entity_poly.type
_entity_poly.pdbx_seq_one_letter_code
_entity_poly.pdbx_strand_id
1 'polypeptide(L)'
;MIKKANFNKNNSCNNFCCTKIENFSVTIGNNEILKDVNLHIHCGELTSIIGPNGAGKSTLLKALLGEVKHSGNLNFIGQNDNKYHQPIIGYVPQYLTFDKDTPISVLDLFVCCKTSMPSWLKPRKKIREDVLESLKRVKVPHLIDRRLGALSGGELQRVLLALALDPMPNILLLDEPVSGVDQNGLELFYEILMDIKKNYDLSIILVSHDLDLVYKYSDRVALVNGTIVCSGTPKQVFNNPATQKIFGLSLNHSNEDSSKTGGI
;
A
#
# COMPACT_ATOMS: atom_id res chain seq x y z
N MET A 1 -20.55 13.32 8.71
CA MET A 1 -20.91 12.02 9.33
C MET A 1 -20.46 10.93 8.38
N ILE A 2 -19.35 10.27 8.64
CA ILE A 2 -18.84 9.14 7.84
C ILE A 2 -19.60 7.91 8.31
N LYS A 3 -20.41 7.32 7.44
CA LYS A 3 -21.14 6.09 7.75
C LYS A 3 -20.14 4.96 7.96
N LYS A 4 -20.10 4.39 9.17
CA LYS A 4 -19.44 3.11 9.43
C LYS A 4 -20.14 2.04 8.61
N ALA A 5 -19.44 1.44 7.65
CA ALA A 5 -19.95 0.27 6.97
C ALA A 5 -19.84 -0.93 7.90
N ASN A 6 -20.96 -1.60 8.15
CA ASN A 6 -20.98 -2.87 8.88
C ASN A 6 -20.46 -3.98 7.95
N PHE A 7 -19.26 -4.45 8.22
CA PHE A 7 -18.65 -5.55 7.50
C PHE A 7 -19.03 -6.90 8.09
N ASN A 8 -19.67 -7.75 7.29
CA ASN A 8 -19.78 -9.17 7.56
C ASN A 8 -18.59 -9.89 6.91
N LYS A 9 -17.68 -10.41 7.73
CA LYS A 9 -16.46 -11.14 7.33
C LYS A 9 -16.74 -12.55 6.79
N ASN A 10 -17.60 -12.73 5.82
CA ASN A 10 -17.77 -14.02 5.18
C ASN A 10 -17.21 -14.00 3.76
N ASN A 11 -16.18 -14.81 3.59
CA ASN A 11 -15.34 -15.20 2.47
C ASN A 11 -16.06 -15.43 1.12
N SER A 12 -16.67 -14.42 0.57
CA SER A 12 -16.96 -14.39 -0.86
C SER A 12 -16.92 -12.93 -1.27
N CYS A 13 -16.21 -12.61 -2.35
CA CYS A 13 -16.40 -11.33 -3.04
C CYS A 13 -17.85 -11.28 -3.55
N ASN A 14 -18.79 -11.14 -2.63
CA ASN A 14 -20.17 -10.90 -2.94
C ASN A 14 -20.27 -9.45 -3.39
N ASN A 15 -20.06 -9.21 -4.68
CA ASN A 15 -20.39 -8.00 -5.43
C ASN A 15 -19.73 -6.69 -5.01
N PHE A 16 -18.63 -6.67 -4.28
CA PHE A 16 -18.12 -5.43 -3.71
C PHE A 16 -16.66 -5.19 -4.11
N CYS A 17 -16.44 -4.10 -4.84
CA CYS A 17 -15.17 -3.38 -4.94
C CYS A 17 -13.93 -4.29 -5.01
N CYS A 18 -13.56 -4.77 -6.15
CA CYS A 18 -12.30 -5.47 -6.34
C CYS A 18 -11.58 -4.97 -7.59
N THR A 19 -10.27 -5.14 -7.59
CA THR A 19 -9.44 -4.90 -8.77
C THR A 19 -9.09 -6.25 -9.38
N LYS A 20 -9.50 -6.46 -10.64
CA LYS A 20 -9.13 -7.64 -11.42
C LYS A 20 -8.12 -7.25 -12.49
N ILE A 21 -7.03 -7.95 -12.49
CA ILE A 21 -5.95 -7.84 -13.47
C ILE A 21 -5.96 -9.16 -14.24
N GLU A 22 -6.17 -9.09 -15.58
CA GLU A 22 -6.32 -10.28 -16.42
C GLU A 22 -5.48 -10.14 -17.70
N ASN A 23 -4.66 -11.16 -17.97
CA ASN A 23 -3.75 -11.24 -19.14
C ASN A 23 -2.91 -9.96 -19.31
N PHE A 24 -2.47 -9.41 -18.18
CA PHE A 24 -1.87 -8.09 -18.11
C PHE A 24 -0.36 -8.18 -18.37
N SER A 25 0.11 -7.47 -19.39
CA SER A 25 1.53 -7.44 -19.75
C SER A 25 2.03 -6.01 -19.92
N VAL A 26 3.27 -5.79 -19.55
CA VAL A 26 3.96 -4.48 -19.64
C VAL A 26 5.28 -4.64 -20.35
N THR A 27 5.46 -3.86 -21.42
CA THR A 27 6.72 -3.80 -22.16
C THR A 27 7.29 -2.37 -22.11
N ILE A 28 8.55 -2.24 -21.74
CA ILE A 28 9.28 -0.97 -21.70
C ILE A 28 10.44 -1.05 -22.70
N GLY A 29 10.35 -0.24 -23.76
CA GLY A 29 11.26 -0.37 -24.90
C GLY A 29 11.06 -1.72 -25.56
N ASN A 30 12.13 -2.53 -25.63
CA ASN A 30 12.10 -3.88 -26.21
C ASN A 30 12.02 -4.99 -25.13
N ASN A 31 11.93 -4.62 -23.86
CA ASN A 31 11.94 -5.58 -22.77
C ASN A 31 10.52 -5.79 -22.21
N GLU A 32 10.04 -7.02 -22.22
CA GLU A 32 8.82 -7.44 -21.54
C GLU A 32 9.13 -7.58 -20.05
N ILE A 33 8.62 -6.66 -19.25
CA ILE A 33 8.88 -6.62 -17.79
C ILE A 33 7.86 -7.47 -17.04
N LEU A 34 6.60 -7.43 -17.47
CA LEU A 34 5.51 -8.23 -16.93
C LEU A 34 4.81 -8.95 -18.07
N LYS A 35 4.56 -10.23 -17.88
CA LYS A 35 3.91 -11.10 -18.85
C LYS A 35 2.75 -11.86 -18.24
N ASP A 36 1.59 -11.75 -18.87
CA ASP A 36 0.38 -12.52 -18.55
C ASP A 36 0.07 -12.54 -17.04
N VAL A 37 0.14 -11.37 -16.41
CA VAL A 37 -0.17 -11.21 -14.98
C VAL A 37 -1.67 -11.34 -14.78
N ASN A 38 -2.07 -12.28 -13.91
CA ASN A 38 -3.44 -12.50 -13.50
C ASN A 38 -3.50 -12.39 -11.97
N LEU A 39 -4.19 -11.37 -11.45
CA LEU A 39 -4.27 -11.09 -10.01
C LEU A 39 -5.63 -10.50 -9.65
N HIS A 40 -6.20 -10.99 -8.56
CA HIS A 40 -7.42 -10.47 -7.99
C HIS A 40 -7.12 -9.85 -6.62
N ILE A 41 -7.41 -8.57 -6.48
CA ILE A 41 -7.21 -7.79 -5.27
C ILE A 41 -8.58 -7.50 -4.67
N HIS A 42 -8.75 -7.88 -3.41
CA HIS A 42 -10.02 -7.79 -2.72
C HIS A 42 -10.13 -6.51 -1.90
N CYS A 43 -11.35 -6.01 -1.74
CA CYS A 43 -11.64 -4.88 -0.87
C CYS A 43 -11.39 -5.17 0.58
N GLY A 44 -10.97 -4.14 1.30
CA GLY A 44 -10.75 -4.23 2.74
C GLY A 44 -9.61 -5.17 3.12
N GLU A 45 -8.84 -5.67 2.13
CA GLU A 45 -7.68 -6.53 2.35
C GLU A 45 -6.37 -5.78 2.10
N LEU A 46 -5.33 -6.17 2.83
CA LEU A 46 -3.95 -5.82 2.54
C LEU A 46 -3.34 -6.94 1.71
N THR A 47 -3.11 -6.66 0.43
CA THR A 47 -2.40 -7.55 -0.49
C THR A 47 -0.95 -7.11 -0.61
N SER A 48 -0.02 -7.95 -0.17
CA SER A 48 1.41 -7.69 -0.33
C SER A 48 1.94 -8.32 -1.61
N ILE A 49 2.74 -7.54 -2.35
CA ILE A 49 3.46 -7.98 -3.53
C ILE A 49 4.92 -8.17 -3.14
N ILE A 50 5.40 -9.41 -3.24
CA ILE A 50 6.78 -9.78 -2.96
C ILE A 50 7.48 -10.29 -4.22
N GLY A 51 8.79 -10.33 -4.21
CA GLY A 51 9.59 -10.85 -5.34
C GLY A 51 11.00 -10.25 -5.35
N PRO A 52 11.91 -10.82 -6.12
CA PRO A 52 13.28 -10.33 -6.21
C PRO A 52 13.37 -8.93 -6.82
N ASN A 53 14.53 -8.30 -6.69
CA ASN A 53 14.78 -7.02 -7.36
C ASN A 53 14.70 -7.20 -8.88
N GLY A 54 14.08 -6.25 -9.56
CA GLY A 54 13.84 -6.34 -11.01
C GLY A 54 12.67 -7.24 -11.43
N ALA A 55 11.94 -7.86 -10.49
CA ALA A 55 10.80 -8.74 -10.77
C ALA A 55 9.57 -8.06 -11.41
N GLY A 56 9.56 -6.72 -11.50
CA GLY A 56 8.45 -5.95 -12.07
C GLY A 56 7.44 -5.41 -11.04
N LYS A 57 7.72 -5.48 -9.73
CA LYS A 57 6.80 -5.04 -8.66
C LYS A 57 6.39 -3.56 -8.79
N SER A 58 7.36 -2.64 -8.82
CA SER A 58 7.07 -1.20 -9.00
C SER A 58 6.49 -0.89 -10.39
N THR A 59 6.87 -1.67 -11.42
CA THR A 59 6.28 -1.57 -12.76
C THR A 59 4.79 -1.92 -12.73
N LEU A 60 4.40 -2.95 -11.96
CA LEU A 60 3.00 -3.30 -11.78
C LEU A 60 2.23 -2.15 -11.11
N LEU A 61 2.77 -1.56 -10.03
CA LEU A 61 2.12 -0.41 -9.38
C LEU A 61 1.98 0.80 -10.33
N LYS A 62 3.04 1.13 -11.10
CA LYS A 62 3.01 2.23 -12.07
C LYS A 62 2.00 1.98 -13.20
N ALA A 63 1.84 0.73 -13.62
CA ALA A 63 0.84 0.38 -14.62
C ALA A 63 -0.59 0.48 -14.05
N LEU A 64 -0.80 0.11 -12.78
CA LEU A 64 -2.09 0.33 -12.08
C LEU A 64 -2.43 1.83 -11.93
N LEU A 65 -1.41 2.68 -11.76
CA LEU A 65 -1.56 4.15 -11.77
C LEU A 65 -1.84 4.74 -13.15
N GLY A 66 -1.67 3.94 -14.23
CA GLY A 66 -1.77 4.43 -15.60
C GLY A 66 -0.53 5.20 -16.09
N GLU A 67 0.58 5.19 -15.34
CA GLU A 67 1.84 5.84 -15.73
C GLU A 67 2.60 5.06 -16.81
N VAL A 68 2.36 3.76 -16.90
CA VAL A 68 2.98 2.86 -17.87
C VAL A 68 1.90 2.16 -18.69
N LYS A 69 2.08 2.12 -20.02
CA LYS A 69 1.16 1.43 -20.93
C LYS A 69 1.23 -0.09 -20.68
N HIS A 70 0.08 -0.71 -20.72
CA HIS A 70 -0.08 -2.16 -20.59
C HIS A 70 -1.01 -2.72 -21.67
N SER A 71 -0.94 -4.01 -21.92
CA SER A 71 -1.95 -4.80 -22.60
C SER A 71 -2.74 -5.61 -21.57
N GLY A 72 -3.83 -6.25 -22.00
CA GLY A 72 -4.73 -6.98 -21.11
C GLY A 72 -5.73 -6.08 -20.40
N ASN A 73 -6.44 -6.63 -19.44
CA ASN A 73 -7.57 -5.97 -18.77
C ASN A 73 -7.21 -5.58 -17.33
N LEU A 74 -7.52 -4.33 -17.00
CA LEU A 74 -7.50 -3.81 -15.64
C LEU A 74 -8.90 -3.31 -15.32
N ASN A 75 -9.60 -4.04 -14.47
CA ASN A 75 -10.99 -3.78 -14.16
C ASN A 75 -11.15 -3.39 -12.69
N PHE A 76 -11.73 -2.21 -12.45
CA PHE A 76 -12.13 -1.77 -11.13
C PHE A 76 -13.64 -1.93 -10.99
N ILE A 77 -14.09 -2.78 -10.07
CA ILE A 77 -15.50 -3.12 -9.90
C ILE A 77 -16.04 -2.36 -8.69
N GLY A 78 -17.01 -1.48 -8.90
CA GLY A 78 -17.64 -0.67 -7.84
C GLY A 78 -18.74 -1.39 -7.07
N GLN A 79 -19.10 -0.83 -5.90
CA GLN A 79 -20.03 -1.46 -4.93
C GLN A 79 -21.49 -1.60 -5.39
N ASN A 80 -21.99 -0.75 -6.27
CA ASN A 80 -23.45 -0.57 -6.39
C ASN A 80 -24.06 -0.91 -7.75
N ASP A 81 -23.28 -1.17 -8.78
CA ASP A 81 -23.87 -1.27 -10.12
C ASP A 81 -23.11 -2.11 -11.15
N ASN A 82 -22.10 -2.89 -10.75
CA ASN A 82 -21.21 -3.60 -11.69
C ASN A 82 -20.61 -2.70 -12.79
N LYS A 83 -20.65 -1.39 -12.61
CA LYS A 83 -20.05 -0.44 -13.56
C LYS A 83 -18.60 -0.22 -13.24
N TYR A 84 -17.80 -0.10 -14.28
CA TYR A 84 -16.41 0.29 -14.17
C TYR A 84 -16.35 1.76 -13.77
N HIS A 85 -15.94 2.02 -12.53
CA HIS A 85 -15.65 3.36 -12.05
C HIS A 85 -14.13 3.58 -12.02
N GLN A 86 -13.71 4.80 -12.35
CA GLN A 86 -12.32 5.16 -12.08
C GLN A 86 -12.15 5.30 -10.56
N PRO A 87 -11.32 4.46 -9.92
CA PRO A 87 -11.11 4.56 -8.48
C PRO A 87 -10.29 5.81 -8.15
N ILE A 88 -10.49 6.34 -6.97
CA ILE A 88 -9.52 7.27 -6.38
C ILE A 88 -8.36 6.41 -5.87
N ILE A 89 -7.17 6.63 -6.40
CA ILE A 89 -5.97 5.89 -6.03
C ILE A 89 -5.07 6.82 -5.20
N GLY A 90 -4.74 6.39 -3.98
CA GLY A 90 -3.68 6.98 -3.17
C GLY A 90 -2.36 6.27 -3.47
N TYR A 91 -1.26 7.00 -3.58
CA TYR A 91 0.05 6.41 -3.87
C TYR A 91 1.15 6.97 -2.98
N VAL A 92 1.93 6.09 -2.39
CA VAL A 92 3.16 6.43 -1.67
C VAL A 92 4.33 5.81 -2.41
N PRO A 93 5.22 6.62 -3.02
CA PRO A 93 6.36 6.14 -3.78
C PRO A 93 7.49 5.65 -2.86
N GLN A 94 8.36 4.80 -3.39
CA GLN A 94 9.53 4.25 -2.70
C GLN A 94 10.52 5.35 -2.27
N TYR A 95 10.77 6.30 -3.14
CA TYR A 95 11.72 7.39 -2.90
C TYR A 95 11.05 8.73 -3.12
N LEU A 96 10.96 9.50 -2.06
CA LEU A 96 10.70 10.92 -2.11
C LEU A 96 11.58 11.58 -1.04
N THR A 97 12.59 12.29 -1.48
CA THR A 97 13.52 12.99 -0.60
C THR A 97 13.43 14.48 -0.82
N PHE A 98 13.58 15.23 0.24
CA PHE A 98 13.64 16.69 0.20
C PHE A 98 15.00 17.15 0.74
N ASP A 99 15.59 18.12 0.07
CA ASP A 99 16.81 18.74 0.57
C ASP A 99 16.57 19.37 1.94
N LYS A 100 17.57 19.29 2.83
CA LYS A 100 17.45 19.82 4.20
C LYS A 100 17.06 21.30 4.24
N ASP A 101 17.47 22.06 3.23
CA ASP A 101 17.21 23.49 3.12
C ASP A 101 15.89 23.82 2.41
N THR A 102 15.13 22.79 2.00
CA THR A 102 13.82 23.00 1.35
C THR A 102 12.90 23.84 2.25
N PRO A 103 12.46 25.03 1.83
CA PRO A 103 11.67 25.93 2.67
C PRO A 103 10.17 25.58 2.72
N ILE A 104 9.82 24.32 2.38
CA ILE A 104 8.44 23.85 2.31
C ILE A 104 8.09 23.13 3.61
N SER A 105 6.99 23.55 4.26
CA SER A 105 6.43 22.86 5.42
C SER A 105 5.50 21.73 5.00
N VAL A 106 5.15 20.85 5.96
CA VAL A 106 4.12 19.81 5.75
C VAL A 106 2.79 20.44 5.31
N LEU A 107 2.38 21.56 5.93
CA LEU A 107 1.17 22.28 5.54
C LEU A 107 1.24 22.76 4.08
N ASP A 108 2.38 23.34 3.67
CA ASP A 108 2.57 23.82 2.30
C ASP A 108 2.45 22.69 1.28
N LEU A 109 3.02 21.50 1.57
CA LEU A 109 2.87 20.32 0.74
C LEU A 109 1.40 19.98 0.50
N PHE A 110 0.61 19.90 1.56
CA PHE A 110 -0.82 19.60 1.44
C PHE A 110 -1.58 20.71 0.68
N VAL A 111 -1.26 21.96 0.92
CA VAL A 111 -1.87 23.08 0.20
C VAL A 111 -1.57 23.01 -1.29
N CYS A 112 -0.32 22.75 -1.68
CA CYS A 112 0.07 22.62 -3.09
C CYS A 112 -0.64 21.45 -3.78
N CYS A 113 -0.84 20.34 -3.09
CA CYS A 113 -1.52 19.16 -3.65
C CYS A 113 -3.05 19.31 -3.72
N LYS A 114 -3.65 20.07 -2.80
CA LYS A 114 -5.11 20.20 -2.68
C LYS A 114 -5.71 21.40 -3.39
N THR A 115 -4.91 22.43 -3.63
CA THR A 115 -5.44 23.71 -4.13
C THR A 115 -4.55 24.27 -5.24
N SER A 116 -5.18 24.99 -6.18
CA SER A 116 -4.43 25.81 -7.15
C SER A 116 -3.97 27.15 -6.55
N MET A 117 -3.99 27.29 -5.23
CA MET A 117 -3.59 28.52 -4.54
C MET A 117 -2.07 28.65 -4.51
N PRO A 118 -1.53 29.83 -4.75
CA PRO A 118 -0.10 30.09 -4.56
C PRO A 118 0.33 29.84 -3.10
N SER A 119 1.47 29.17 -2.90
CA SER A 119 1.98 28.77 -1.57
C SER A 119 2.27 29.94 -0.62
N TRP A 120 2.47 31.15 -1.15
CA TRP A 120 2.69 32.38 -0.37
C TRP A 120 1.40 32.99 0.20
N LEU A 121 0.21 32.52 -0.24
CA LEU A 121 -1.06 32.94 0.31
C LEU A 121 -1.39 32.08 1.53
N LYS A 122 -1.62 32.73 2.69
CA LYS A 122 -1.93 31.99 3.93
C LYS A 122 -3.13 31.04 3.71
N PRO A 123 -2.96 29.75 4.03
CA PRO A 123 -4.05 28.80 3.88
C PRO A 123 -5.24 29.19 4.76
N ARG A 124 -6.45 28.99 4.25
CA ARG A 124 -7.67 29.22 5.02
C ARG A 124 -7.66 28.33 6.26
N LYS A 125 -8.19 28.81 7.37
CA LYS A 125 -8.29 28.09 8.65
C LYS A 125 -8.82 26.65 8.44
N LYS A 126 -9.85 26.50 7.59
CA LYS A 126 -10.44 25.22 7.24
C LYS A 126 -9.42 24.24 6.62
N ILE A 127 -8.56 24.69 5.69
CA ILE A 127 -7.54 23.83 5.07
C ILE A 127 -6.57 23.31 6.13
N ARG A 128 -6.16 24.16 7.06
CA ARG A 128 -5.28 23.76 8.16
C ARG A 128 -5.94 22.72 9.08
N GLU A 129 -7.22 22.89 9.38
CA GLU A 129 -8.00 21.92 10.17
C GLU A 129 -8.12 20.58 9.45
N ASP A 130 -8.42 20.58 8.15
CA ASP A 130 -8.50 19.37 7.32
C ASP A 130 -7.14 18.63 7.27
N VAL A 131 -6.03 19.37 7.12
CA VAL A 131 -4.67 18.79 7.13
C VAL A 131 -4.33 18.20 8.51
N LEU A 132 -4.69 18.89 9.59
CA LEU A 132 -4.50 18.35 10.95
C LEU A 132 -5.25 17.03 11.14
N GLU A 133 -6.48 16.91 10.65
CA GLU A 133 -7.24 15.66 10.72
C GLU A 133 -6.56 14.54 9.91
N SER A 134 -6.03 14.85 8.72
CA SER A 134 -5.28 13.88 7.92
C SER A 134 -4.01 13.41 8.64
N LEU A 135 -3.26 14.32 9.27
CA LEU A 135 -2.06 14.01 10.03
C LEU A 135 -2.35 13.24 11.34
N LYS A 136 -3.49 13.48 11.99
CA LYS A 136 -3.92 12.71 13.17
C LYS A 136 -4.12 11.23 12.85
N ARG A 137 -4.65 10.90 11.67
CA ARG A 137 -4.87 9.49 11.24
C ARG A 137 -3.57 8.70 11.22
N VAL A 138 -2.46 9.37 10.94
CA VAL A 138 -1.12 8.75 10.87
C VAL A 138 -0.24 9.10 12.08
N LYS A 139 -0.83 9.62 13.16
CA LYS A 139 -0.18 9.89 14.46
C LYS A 139 0.94 10.95 14.40
N VAL A 140 0.87 11.94 13.47
CA VAL A 140 1.88 13.02 13.34
C VAL A 140 1.30 14.45 13.23
N PRO A 141 0.25 14.83 13.97
CA PRO A 141 -0.34 16.17 13.85
C PRO A 141 0.62 17.30 14.25
N HIS A 142 1.61 17.01 15.08
CA HIS A 142 2.62 17.98 15.55
C HIS A 142 3.61 18.41 14.46
N LEU A 143 3.63 17.71 13.32
CA LEU A 143 4.55 18.01 12.22
C LEU A 143 4.03 19.03 11.22
N ILE A 144 2.80 19.52 11.37
CA ILE A 144 2.12 20.36 10.37
C ILE A 144 2.93 21.58 9.92
N ASP A 145 3.68 22.22 10.83
CA ASP A 145 4.49 23.39 10.55
C ASP A 145 5.99 23.06 10.38
N ARG A 146 6.37 21.77 10.47
CA ARG A 146 7.76 21.32 10.29
C ARG A 146 8.12 21.37 8.80
N ARG A 147 9.40 21.73 8.53
CA ARG A 147 9.95 21.64 7.17
C ARG A 147 10.14 20.20 6.75
N LEU A 148 9.86 19.88 5.50
CA LEU A 148 9.96 18.51 4.97
C LEU A 148 11.38 17.95 5.09
N GLY A 149 12.40 18.75 4.80
CA GLY A 149 13.80 18.35 4.91
C GLY A 149 14.30 18.12 6.35
N ALA A 150 13.52 18.54 7.37
CA ALA A 150 13.83 18.34 8.79
C ALA A 150 13.13 17.10 9.40
N LEU A 151 12.35 16.35 8.61
CA LEU A 151 11.67 15.14 9.05
C LEU A 151 12.60 13.94 9.01
N SER A 152 12.45 13.04 9.97
CA SER A 152 13.03 11.70 9.87
C SER A 152 12.36 10.89 8.74
N GLY A 153 13.01 9.84 8.26
CA GLY A 153 12.44 8.98 7.20
C GLY A 153 11.06 8.48 7.57
N GLY A 154 10.85 7.95 8.77
CA GLY A 154 9.56 7.46 9.23
C GLY A 154 8.49 8.55 9.40
N GLU A 155 8.88 9.77 9.83
CA GLU A 155 7.98 10.92 9.88
C GLU A 155 7.53 11.34 8.48
N LEU A 156 8.47 11.42 7.54
CA LEU A 156 8.17 11.76 6.15
C LEU A 156 7.23 10.71 5.52
N GLN A 157 7.49 9.42 5.72
CA GLN A 157 6.63 8.36 5.19
C GLN A 157 5.21 8.44 5.75
N ARG A 158 5.04 8.74 7.04
CA ARG A 158 3.71 8.96 7.63
C ARG A 158 3.02 10.21 7.07
N VAL A 159 3.76 11.28 6.82
CA VAL A 159 3.22 12.49 6.16
C VAL A 159 2.77 12.17 4.73
N LEU A 160 3.56 11.41 3.96
CA LEU A 160 3.20 10.98 2.60
C LEU A 160 1.99 10.04 2.61
N LEU A 161 1.92 9.14 3.60
CA LEU A 161 0.74 8.30 3.80
C LEU A 161 -0.51 9.15 4.09
N ALA A 162 -0.42 10.17 4.95
CA ALA A 162 -1.53 11.07 5.21
C ALA A 162 -1.99 11.82 3.95
N LEU A 163 -1.04 12.22 3.11
CA LEU A 163 -1.33 12.88 1.82
C LEU A 163 -2.02 11.92 0.85
N ALA A 164 -1.55 10.67 0.74
CA ALA A 164 -2.14 9.64 -0.11
C ALA A 164 -3.54 9.21 0.33
N LEU A 165 -3.89 9.44 1.61
CA LEU A 165 -5.21 9.20 2.18
C LEU A 165 -6.19 10.39 2.05
N ASP A 166 -5.81 11.45 1.35
CA ASP A 166 -6.60 12.68 1.27
C ASP A 166 -6.68 13.24 -0.17
N PRO A 167 -7.82 13.07 -0.85
CA PRO A 167 -9.08 12.49 -0.37
C PRO A 167 -8.96 10.99 -0.10
N MET A 168 -9.86 10.46 0.76
CA MET A 168 -9.85 9.03 1.09
C MET A 168 -9.96 8.19 -0.20
N PRO A 169 -8.94 7.36 -0.50
CA PRO A 169 -8.92 6.58 -1.73
C PRO A 169 -9.77 5.30 -1.63
N ASN A 170 -10.07 4.71 -2.78
CA ASN A 170 -10.59 3.34 -2.88
C ASN A 170 -9.46 2.31 -2.82
N ILE A 171 -8.31 2.68 -3.39
CA ILE A 171 -7.12 1.84 -3.46
C ILE A 171 -5.93 2.64 -2.97
N LEU A 172 -5.16 2.08 -2.06
CA LEU A 172 -3.89 2.64 -1.58
C LEU A 172 -2.74 1.79 -2.09
N LEU A 173 -1.88 2.36 -2.90
CA LEU A 173 -0.67 1.75 -3.42
C LEU A 173 0.55 2.23 -2.63
N LEU A 174 1.33 1.30 -2.12
CA LEU A 174 2.51 1.57 -1.31
C LEU A 174 3.72 0.84 -1.93
N ASP A 175 4.67 1.60 -2.47
CA ASP A 175 5.87 1.05 -3.10
C ASP A 175 7.04 1.14 -2.13
N GLU A 176 7.32 0.07 -1.38
CA GLU A 176 8.38 -0.02 -0.37
C GLU A 176 8.41 1.20 0.59
N PRO A 177 7.29 1.58 1.20
CA PRO A 177 7.12 2.89 1.85
C PRO A 177 8.00 3.08 3.08
N VAL A 178 8.62 2.05 3.60
CA VAL A 178 9.41 2.07 4.84
C VAL A 178 10.88 1.72 4.64
N SER A 179 11.38 1.83 3.40
CA SER A 179 12.81 1.67 3.13
C SER A 179 13.64 2.69 3.90
N GLY A 180 14.61 2.22 4.71
CA GLY A 180 15.48 3.08 5.50
C GLY A 180 14.86 3.63 6.79
N VAL A 181 13.73 3.10 7.22
CA VAL A 181 13.11 3.38 8.54
C VAL A 181 13.61 2.33 9.55
N ASP A 182 13.82 2.75 10.79
CA ASP A 182 14.21 1.86 11.88
C ASP A 182 13.08 0.89 12.26
N GLN A 183 13.40 -0.19 12.98
CA GLN A 183 12.45 -1.26 13.32
C GLN A 183 11.19 -0.75 14.03
N ASN A 184 11.34 0.19 14.98
CA ASN A 184 10.19 0.74 15.72
C ASN A 184 9.27 1.57 14.82
N GLY A 185 9.85 2.38 13.93
CA GLY A 185 9.10 3.17 12.96
C GLY A 185 8.38 2.31 11.93
N LEU A 186 8.98 1.19 11.56
CA LEU A 186 8.45 0.21 10.65
C LEU A 186 7.22 -0.50 11.26
N GLU A 187 7.30 -1.01 12.49
CA GLU A 187 6.17 -1.61 13.19
C GLU A 187 5.02 -0.60 13.37
N LEU A 188 5.34 0.63 13.79
CA LEU A 188 4.33 1.70 13.91
C LEU A 188 3.63 1.99 12.60
N PHE A 189 4.35 1.98 11.47
CA PHE A 189 3.75 2.19 10.15
C PHE A 189 2.73 1.10 9.81
N TYR A 190 3.07 -0.18 10.05
CA TYR A 190 2.13 -1.28 9.82
C TYR A 190 0.93 -1.23 10.77
N GLU A 191 1.11 -0.86 12.03
CA GLU A 191 -0.01 -0.64 12.96
C GLU A 191 -0.98 0.43 12.44
N ILE A 192 -0.44 1.54 11.93
CA ILE A 192 -1.24 2.60 11.33
C ILE A 192 -2.00 2.07 10.10
N LEU A 193 -1.37 1.26 9.24
CA LEU A 193 -2.05 0.63 8.11
C LEU A 193 -3.20 -0.28 8.57
N MET A 194 -3.00 -1.06 9.64
CA MET A 194 -4.06 -1.91 10.20
C MET A 194 -5.21 -1.10 10.78
N ASP A 195 -4.92 0.01 11.46
CA ASP A 195 -5.94 0.93 11.97
C ASP A 195 -6.75 1.55 10.81
N ILE A 196 -6.07 1.97 9.74
CA ILE A 196 -6.72 2.51 8.53
C ILE A 196 -7.59 1.44 7.87
N LYS A 197 -7.05 0.23 7.63
CA LYS A 197 -7.79 -0.90 7.05
C LYS A 197 -9.03 -1.26 7.85
N LYS A 198 -8.96 -1.18 9.19
CA LYS A 198 -10.09 -1.48 10.08
C LYS A 198 -11.21 -0.44 10.03
N ASN A 199 -10.82 0.83 9.86
CA ASN A 199 -11.76 1.96 9.97
C ASN A 199 -12.31 2.42 8.61
N TYR A 200 -11.64 2.08 7.51
CA TYR A 200 -12.01 2.51 6.17
C TYR A 200 -12.10 1.32 5.23
N ASP A 201 -13.06 1.41 4.30
CA ASP A 201 -13.24 0.39 3.25
C ASP A 201 -12.33 0.73 2.07
N LEU A 202 -11.09 0.30 2.14
CA LEU A 202 -10.13 0.49 1.07
C LEU A 202 -9.27 -0.76 0.86
N SER A 203 -8.88 -0.99 -0.39
CA SER A 203 -7.89 -2.01 -0.73
C SER A 203 -6.49 -1.45 -0.56
N ILE A 204 -5.60 -2.18 0.09
CA ILE A 204 -4.20 -1.79 0.24
C ILE A 204 -3.33 -2.75 -0.56
N ILE A 205 -2.52 -2.21 -1.46
CA ILE A 205 -1.50 -2.95 -2.19
C ILE A 205 -0.14 -2.46 -1.73
N LEU A 206 0.63 -3.35 -1.13
CA LEU A 206 1.93 -3.04 -0.54
C LEU A 206 3.02 -3.84 -1.23
N VAL A 207 3.98 -3.17 -1.85
CA VAL A 207 5.25 -3.80 -2.23
C VAL A 207 6.18 -3.75 -1.03
N SER A 208 6.69 -4.91 -0.62
CA SER A 208 7.63 -5.01 0.48
C SER A 208 8.64 -6.14 0.23
N HIS A 209 9.84 -5.96 0.76
CA HIS A 209 10.89 -6.99 0.83
C HIS A 209 11.07 -7.56 2.24
N ASP A 210 10.38 -7.01 3.24
CA ASP A 210 10.38 -7.53 4.61
C ASP A 210 9.35 -8.67 4.73
N LEU A 211 9.86 -9.90 4.62
CA LEU A 211 9.02 -11.09 4.57
C LEU A 211 8.31 -11.39 5.88
N ASP A 212 8.92 -11.05 7.02
CA ASP A 212 8.35 -11.28 8.35
C ASP A 212 7.12 -10.40 8.58
N LEU A 213 7.21 -9.12 8.22
CA LEU A 213 6.09 -8.20 8.33
C LEU A 213 5.00 -8.50 7.30
N VAL A 214 5.37 -8.91 6.09
CA VAL A 214 4.42 -9.40 5.10
C VAL A 214 3.66 -10.60 5.64
N TYR A 215 4.35 -11.57 6.25
CA TYR A 215 3.71 -12.74 6.84
C TYR A 215 2.75 -12.38 7.97
N LYS A 216 3.15 -11.43 8.83
CA LYS A 216 2.41 -11.01 10.01
C LYS A 216 1.15 -10.18 9.69
N TYR A 217 1.24 -9.27 8.72
CA TYR A 217 0.22 -8.24 8.53
C TYR A 217 -0.64 -8.39 7.27
N SER A 218 -0.21 -9.19 6.27
CA SER A 218 -0.96 -9.31 5.03
C SER A 218 -2.14 -10.28 5.14
N ASP A 219 -3.24 -9.96 4.48
CA ASP A 219 -4.33 -10.90 4.26
C ASP A 219 -4.02 -11.81 3.07
N ARG A 220 -3.39 -11.24 2.04
CA ARG A 220 -2.94 -11.94 0.83
C ARG A 220 -1.53 -11.54 0.44
N VAL A 221 -0.87 -12.47 -0.24
CA VAL A 221 0.47 -12.27 -0.80
C VAL A 221 0.46 -12.72 -2.25
N ALA A 222 1.12 -11.97 -3.12
CA ALA A 222 1.39 -12.34 -4.50
C ALA A 222 2.90 -12.30 -4.74
N LEU A 223 3.47 -13.41 -5.18
CA LEU A 223 4.87 -13.52 -5.59
C LEU A 223 4.98 -13.15 -7.07
N VAL A 224 5.69 -12.08 -7.35
CA VAL A 224 5.96 -11.58 -8.70
C VAL A 224 7.40 -11.91 -9.11
N ASN A 225 7.56 -12.44 -10.30
CA ASN A 225 8.85 -12.61 -10.98
C ASN A 225 8.62 -12.60 -12.50
N GLY A 226 8.40 -11.41 -13.06
CA GLY A 226 7.98 -11.24 -14.46
C GLY A 226 6.52 -11.63 -14.72
N THR A 227 5.95 -12.47 -13.90
CA THR A 227 4.54 -12.88 -13.86
C THR A 227 4.13 -13.15 -12.41
N ILE A 228 2.86 -13.49 -12.16
CA ILE A 228 2.45 -14.03 -10.86
C ILE A 228 2.86 -15.49 -10.77
N VAL A 229 3.86 -15.78 -9.93
CA VAL A 229 4.34 -17.16 -9.71
C VAL A 229 3.36 -17.93 -8.83
N CYS A 230 2.90 -17.29 -7.76
CA CYS A 230 1.83 -17.81 -6.90
C CYS A 230 1.18 -16.67 -6.13
N SER A 231 -0.07 -16.85 -5.73
CA SER A 231 -0.80 -15.92 -4.87
C SER A 231 -1.74 -16.68 -3.93
N GLY A 232 -2.02 -16.11 -2.76
CA GLY A 232 -2.87 -16.72 -1.75
C GLY A 232 -2.68 -16.10 -0.38
N THR A 233 -3.05 -16.83 0.67
CA THR A 233 -2.75 -16.40 2.05
C THR A 233 -1.24 -16.44 2.28
N PRO A 234 -0.70 -15.67 3.26
CA PRO A 234 0.72 -15.69 3.58
C PRO A 234 1.25 -17.13 3.76
N LYS A 235 0.55 -17.96 4.54
CA LYS A 235 0.93 -19.35 4.76
C LYS A 235 1.03 -20.17 3.47
N GLN A 236 0.11 -19.99 2.53
CA GLN A 236 0.14 -20.70 1.25
C GLN A 236 1.33 -20.27 0.39
N VAL A 237 1.57 -18.97 0.30
CA VAL A 237 2.66 -18.41 -0.55
C VAL A 237 4.02 -18.75 0.03
N PHE A 238 4.23 -18.61 1.33
CA PHE A 238 5.52 -18.89 1.97
C PHE A 238 5.87 -20.39 1.99
N ASN A 239 4.87 -21.27 2.03
CA ASN A 239 5.06 -22.72 1.91
C ASN A 239 5.19 -23.19 0.45
N ASN A 240 5.02 -22.32 -0.55
CA ASN A 240 5.16 -22.68 -1.94
C ASN A 240 6.63 -22.96 -2.29
N PRO A 241 6.98 -24.08 -2.94
CA PRO A 241 8.34 -24.42 -3.32
C PRO A 241 9.04 -23.34 -4.18
N ALA A 242 8.28 -22.65 -5.04
CA ALA A 242 8.83 -21.57 -5.85
C ALA A 242 9.27 -20.38 -4.96
N THR A 243 8.49 -20.01 -3.95
CA THR A 243 8.82 -18.96 -2.99
C THR A 243 10.08 -19.31 -2.20
N GLN A 244 10.14 -20.53 -1.70
CA GLN A 244 11.29 -21.04 -0.94
C GLN A 244 12.56 -21.01 -1.79
N LYS A 245 12.48 -21.44 -3.05
CA LYS A 245 13.60 -21.39 -3.99
C LYS A 245 14.07 -19.96 -4.28
N ILE A 246 13.13 -19.02 -4.49
CA ILE A 246 13.46 -17.62 -4.84
C ILE A 246 14.10 -16.88 -3.66
N PHE A 247 13.62 -17.10 -2.45
CA PHE A 247 14.11 -16.39 -1.26
C PHE A 247 15.10 -17.19 -0.41
N GLY A 248 15.42 -18.43 -0.79
CA GLY A 248 16.34 -19.30 -0.02
C GLY A 248 15.79 -19.69 1.35
N LEU A 249 14.46 -19.74 1.52
CA LEU A 249 13.82 -20.07 2.79
C LEU A 249 13.92 -21.58 3.02
N SER A 250 14.57 -22.02 4.10
CA SER A 250 14.57 -23.42 4.52
C SER A 250 13.26 -23.75 5.23
N LEU A 251 12.79 -25.02 5.11
CA LEU A 251 11.52 -25.55 5.64
C LEU A 251 11.42 -25.58 7.19
N ASN A 252 12.05 -24.68 7.96
CA ASN A 252 12.16 -24.77 9.41
C ASN A 252 11.06 -24.03 10.21
N HIS A 253 9.93 -23.66 9.62
CA HIS A 253 8.80 -23.08 10.37
C HIS A 253 7.65 -24.07 10.65
N SER A 254 7.97 -25.35 10.87
CA SER A 254 7.02 -26.34 11.35
C SER A 254 7.54 -26.91 12.68
N ASN A 255 7.37 -26.20 13.82
CA ASN A 255 7.30 -26.78 15.17
C ASN A 255 7.38 -25.71 16.28
N GLU A 256 6.38 -24.84 16.38
CA GLU A 256 6.16 -24.08 17.63
C GLU A 256 4.69 -24.05 18.08
N ASP A 257 3.92 -25.10 17.78
CA ASP A 257 2.56 -25.25 18.32
C ASP A 257 2.29 -26.68 18.88
N SER A 258 3.24 -27.21 19.63
CA SER A 258 2.93 -28.42 20.39
C SER A 258 3.92 -28.66 21.53
N SER A 259 3.89 -27.80 22.57
CA SER A 259 4.35 -28.22 23.91
C SER A 259 3.91 -27.22 24.99
N LYS A 260 2.63 -27.18 25.30
CA LYS A 260 2.11 -26.80 26.63
C LYS A 260 0.83 -27.59 26.90
N THR A 261 0.97 -28.88 27.07
CA THR A 261 0.02 -29.69 27.84
C THR A 261 0.80 -30.83 28.48
N GLY A 262 0.88 -30.81 29.80
CA GLY A 262 1.23 -32.00 30.56
C GLY A 262 2.27 -31.79 31.61
N GLY A 263 1.82 -31.78 32.88
CA GLY A 263 2.69 -32.20 33.97
C GLY A 263 2.47 -31.49 35.31
N ILE A 264 1.43 -31.97 36.07
CA ILE A 264 1.31 -32.10 37.54
C ILE A 264 1.51 -30.82 38.37
#